data_e2d8d9858ea1b1e76bd83779188aa44d
#
_entry.id   e2d8d9858ea1b1e76bd83779188aa44d
#
_cell.length_a   1.000
_cell.length_b   1.000
_cell.length_c   1.000
_cell.angle_alpha   90.00
_cell.angle_beta   90.00
_cell.angle_gamma   90.00
#
_symmetry.space_group_name_H-M   'P 1'
#
loop_
_entity.id
_entity.type
_entity.pdbx_description
1 polymer ?
#
loop_
_entity_poly.entity_id
_entity_poly.type
_entity_poly.pdbx_seq_one_letter_code
_entity_poly.pdbx_strand_id
1 'polypeptide(L)'
;MRGFVHTPERAGGAGLALTHGAGANCQSPLLIALADEFCRAGLTVLRYDLPFRQSRPHGPPMPGSAERDRQGVLHAIEWLKKQAPGRVFVGGHSYGGRQTTMLLASRPELAAGLLLLSYPLHPPKRSDQLRTAHFPDLRTPSLFVHGTRDGFGTMEEMRKALALIPAQTELCMVEGAGHELLSRKNQNELPQRIVEEFAAKFSVTTR
;
A
#
# COMPACT_ATOMS: atom_id res chain seq x y z
N MET A 1 -13.52 7.77 -10.50
CA MET A 1 -12.20 7.63 -9.85
C MET A 1 -11.17 8.40 -10.66
N ARG A 2 -10.28 9.17 -10.03
CA ARG A 2 -9.14 9.85 -10.68
C ARG A 2 -7.87 9.03 -10.41
N GLY A 3 -7.11 8.72 -11.45
CA GLY A 3 -5.91 7.91 -11.33
C GLY A 3 -5.17 7.74 -12.65
N PHE A 4 -4.10 6.96 -12.61
CA PHE A 4 -3.25 6.64 -13.75
C PHE A 4 -3.07 5.14 -13.83
N VAL A 5 -3.16 4.60 -15.04
CA VAL A 5 -2.94 3.18 -15.32
C VAL A 5 -1.60 3.02 -16.02
N HIS A 6 -0.81 2.08 -15.52
CA HIS A 6 0.43 1.61 -16.16
C HIS A 6 0.15 0.23 -16.72
N THR A 7 0.22 0.11 -18.03
CA THR A 7 -0.02 -1.16 -18.75
C THR A 7 1.31 -1.70 -19.24
N PRO A 8 1.71 -2.91 -18.82
CA PRO A 8 2.97 -3.49 -19.25
C PRO A 8 2.92 -3.90 -20.72
N GLU A 9 4.05 -3.86 -21.41
CA GLU A 9 4.16 -4.35 -22.81
C GLU A 9 3.75 -5.83 -22.93
N ARG A 10 4.10 -6.62 -21.90
CA ARG A 10 3.71 -8.03 -21.79
C ARG A 10 3.03 -8.24 -20.45
N ALA A 11 1.72 -8.35 -20.48
CA ALA A 11 0.93 -8.53 -19.27
C ALA A 11 1.13 -9.93 -18.67
N GLY A 12 1.53 -9.99 -17.40
CA GLY A 12 1.58 -11.22 -16.59
C GLY A 12 0.21 -11.63 -16.02
N GLY A 13 -0.85 -10.88 -16.34
CA GLY A 13 -2.21 -11.12 -15.86
C GLY A 13 -2.51 -10.58 -14.46
N ALA A 14 -1.49 -10.30 -13.64
CA ALA A 14 -1.69 -9.75 -12.30
C ALA A 14 -1.87 -8.23 -12.32
N GLY A 15 -2.63 -7.70 -11.35
CA GLY A 15 -2.83 -6.27 -11.17
C GLY A 15 -2.51 -5.79 -9.75
N LEU A 16 -2.05 -4.54 -9.63
CA LEU A 16 -1.77 -3.88 -8.35
C LEU A 16 -2.43 -2.49 -8.31
N ALA A 17 -3.30 -2.25 -7.34
CA ALA A 17 -3.86 -0.93 -7.08
C ALA A 17 -3.14 -0.27 -5.89
N LEU A 18 -2.60 0.94 -6.09
CA LEU A 18 -1.86 1.71 -5.09
C LEU A 18 -2.48 3.07 -4.84
N THR A 19 -2.63 3.42 -3.56
CA THR A 19 -3.11 4.74 -3.16
C THR A 19 -2.17 5.43 -2.17
N HIS A 20 -2.42 6.71 -1.92
CA HIS A 20 -1.51 7.66 -1.29
C HIS A 20 -1.79 7.90 0.20
N GLY A 21 -0.86 8.56 0.88
CA GLY A 21 -0.99 9.04 2.24
C GLY A 21 -1.89 10.27 2.38
N ALA A 22 -2.18 10.65 3.63
CA ALA A 22 -3.09 11.76 3.96
C ALA A 22 -2.67 13.12 3.38
N GLY A 23 -1.36 13.38 3.29
CA GLY A 23 -0.80 14.63 2.75
C GLY A 23 -0.53 14.63 1.25
N ALA A 24 -0.63 13.46 0.59
CA ALA A 24 -0.22 13.24 -0.79
C ALA A 24 -1.41 13.03 -1.75
N ASN A 25 -1.10 12.65 -2.98
CA ASN A 25 -2.03 12.21 -4.01
C ASN A 25 -1.39 11.06 -4.83
N CYS A 26 -2.10 10.55 -5.83
CA CYS A 26 -1.61 9.45 -6.67
C CYS A 26 -0.41 9.79 -7.56
N GLN A 27 0.04 11.04 -7.56
CA GLN A 27 1.24 11.50 -8.26
C GLN A 27 2.46 11.65 -7.32
N SER A 28 2.42 11.10 -6.10
CA SER A 28 3.59 11.10 -5.23
C SER A 28 4.77 10.35 -5.86
N PRO A 29 6.02 10.84 -5.69
CA PRO A 29 7.19 10.22 -6.31
C PRO A 29 7.33 8.72 -5.99
N LEU A 30 7.03 8.32 -4.76
CA LEU A 30 7.07 6.91 -4.35
C LEU A 30 6.10 6.05 -5.18
N LEU A 31 4.85 6.50 -5.34
CA LEU A 31 3.85 5.73 -6.09
C LEU A 31 4.15 5.70 -7.60
N ILE A 32 4.71 6.78 -8.16
CA ILE A 32 5.15 6.81 -9.55
C ILE A 32 6.26 5.79 -9.76
N ALA A 33 7.34 5.87 -8.97
CA ALA A 33 8.49 4.99 -9.10
C ALA A 33 8.11 3.51 -8.94
N LEU A 34 7.26 3.18 -7.97
CA LEU A 34 6.76 1.81 -7.78
C LEU A 34 5.88 1.36 -8.93
N ALA A 35 4.98 2.22 -9.41
CA ALA A 35 4.10 1.83 -10.51
C ALA A 35 4.87 1.56 -11.81
N ASP A 36 5.90 2.35 -12.09
CA ASP A 36 6.79 2.14 -13.24
C ASP A 36 7.57 0.82 -13.10
N GLU A 37 8.08 0.52 -11.90
CA GLU A 37 8.84 -0.70 -11.66
C GLU A 37 7.97 -1.96 -11.70
N PHE A 38 6.81 -1.96 -11.02
CA PHE A 38 5.84 -3.06 -11.11
C PHE A 38 5.31 -3.26 -12.53
N CYS A 39 5.12 -2.19 -13.30
CA CYS A 39 4.72 -2.27 -14.69
C CYS A 39 5.81 -2.94 -15.54
N ARG A 40 7.09 -2.56 -15.36
CA ARG A 40 8.23 -3.24 -16.01
C ARG A 40 8.31 -4.73 -15.65
N ALA A 41 7.93 -5.07 -14.42
CA ALA A 41 7.84 -6.44 -13.95
C ALA A 41 6.61 -7.22 -14.46
N GLY A 42 5.77 -6.61 -15.31
CA GLY A 42 4.64 -7.27 -15.99
C GLY A 42 3.29 -7.15 -15.30
N LEU A 43 3.15 -6.30 -14.26
CA LEU A 43 1.87 -6.06 -13.61
C LEU A 43 1.13 -4.87 -14.26
N THR A 44 -0.18 -4.96 -14.38
CA THR A 44 -1.02 -3.78 -14.63
C THR A 44 -1.16 -3.02 -13.33
N VAL A 45 -0.74 -1.74 -13.29
CA VAL A 45 -0.74 -0.95 -12.06
C VAL A 45 -1.69 0.23 -12.17
N LEU A 46 -2.57 0.38 -11.17
CA LEU A 46 -3.43 1.54 -10.99
C LEU A 46 -2.94 2.37 -9.81
N ARG A 47 -2.52 3.62 -10.07
CA ARG A 47 -2.35 4.64 -9.02
C ARG A 47 -3.60 5.53 -8.99
N TYR A 48 -4.23 5.68 -7.83
CA TYR A 48 -5.50 6.42 -7.76
C TYR A 48 -5.58 7.32 -6.51
N ASP A 49 -6.39 8.36 -6.65
CA ASP A 49 -6.74 9.24 -5.54
C ASP A 49 -7.93 8.70 -4.75
N LEU A 50 -7.78 8.67 -3.42
CA LEU A 50 -8.90 8.41 -2.52
C LEU A 50 -9.98 9.50 -2.66
N PRO A 51 -11.25 9.19 -2.40
CA PRO A 51 -12.36 10.13 -2.53
C PRO A 51 -12.14 11.48 -1.83
N PHE A 52 -11.52 11.49 -0.64
CA PHE A 52 -11.21 12.76 0.03
C PHE A 52 -10.28 13.66 -0.79
N ARG A 53 -9.31 13.06 -1.51
CA ARG A 53 -8.35 13.79 -2.35
C ARG A 53 -8.95 14.25 -3.67
N GLN A 54 -9.93 13.52 -4.18
CA GLN A 54 -10.69 13.94 -5.37
C GLN A 54 -11.54 15.19 -5.09
N SER A 55 -12.09 15.29 -3.88
CA SER A 55 -12.91 16.43 -3.46
C SER A 55 -12.10 17.61 -2.91
N ARG A 56 -10.88 17.36 -2.41
CA ARG A 56 -9.99 18.39 -1.83
C ARG A 56 -8.56 18.20 -2.33
N PRO A 57 -8.02 19.14 -3.13
CA PRO A 57 -6.66 19.03 -3.65
C PRO A 57 -5.58 19.07 -2.56
N HIS A 58 -5.84 19.71 -1.42
CA HIS A 58 -4.89 19.90 -0.31
C HIS A 58 -5.49 19.58 1.05
N GLY A 59 -4.62 19.37 2.05
CA GLY A 59 -4.97 19.09 3.44
C GLY A 59 -5.26 17.61 3.73
N PRO A 60 -5.38 17.24 5.02
CA PRO A 60 -5.68 15.87 5.42
C PRO A 60 -7.14 15.49 5.14
N PRO A 61 -7.48 14.18 5.22
CA PRO A 61 -8.88 13.75 5.14
C PRO A 61 -9.70 14.37 6.28
N MET A 62 -10.94 14.71 5.97
CA MET A 62 -11.88 15.25 6.98
C MET A 62 -12.31 14.12 7.94
N PRO A 63 -12.64 14.46 9.20
CA PRO A 63 -13.31 13.52 10.08
C PRO A 63 -14.55 12.93 9.38
N GLY A 64 -14.73 11.60 9.50
CA GLY A 64 -15.86 10.90 8.86
C GLY A 64 -15.68 10.53 7.40
N SER A 65 -14.57 10.93 6.72
CA SER A 65 -14.34 10.53 5.31
C SER A 65 -13.89 9.07 5.14
N ALA A 66 -13.42 8.42 6.20
CA ALA A 66 -12.75 7.13 6.15
C ALA A 66 -13.60 6.03 5.48
N GLU A 67 -14.90 5.97 5.74
CA GLU A 67 -15.78 4.99 5.09
C GLU A 67 -15.86 5.21 3.58
N ARG A 68 -16.02 6.45 3.15
CA ARG A 68 -16.04 6.83 1.74
C ARG A 68 -14.71 6.52 1.05
N ASP A 69 -13.59 6.68 1.77
CA ASP A 69 -12.27 6.34 1.26
C ASP A 69 -12.10 4.83 1.10
N ARG A 70 -12.64 4.00 2.01
CA ARG A 70 -12.70 2.54 1.84
C ARG A 70 -13.56 2.11 0.66
N GLN A 71 -14.69 2.79 0.41
CA GLN A 71 -15.47 2.56 -0.82
C GLN A 71 -14.66 2.92 -2.08
N GLY A 72 -13.82 3.95 -2.01
CA GLY A 72 -12.89 4.28 -3.08
C GLY A 72 -11.86 3.17 -3.34
N VAL A 73 -11.35 2.54 -2.29
CA VAL A 73 -10.47 1.36 -2.41
C VAL A 73 -11.21 0.20 -3.07
N LEU A 74 -12.44 -0.09 -2.63
CA LEU A 74 -13.27 -1.14 -3.23
C LEU A 74 -13.48 -0.92 -4.74
N HIS A 75 -13.88 0.29 -5.13
CA HIS A 75 -14.06 0.63 -6.55
C HIS A 75 -12.77 0.49 -7.37
N ALA A 76 -11.61 0.80 -6.78
CA ALA A 76 -10.32 0.61 -7.45
C ALA A 76 -10.02 -0.87 -7.68
N ILE A 77 -10.30 -1.72 -6.71
CA ILE A 77 -10.14 -3.18 -6.82
C ILE A 77 -11.07 -3.74 -7.91
N GLU A 78 -12.36 -3.38 -7.87
CA GLU A 78 -13.35 -3.83 -8.84
C GLU A 78 -13.02 -3.40 -10.27
N TRP A 79 -12.52 -2.17 -10.42
CA TRP A 79 -12.06 -1.68 -11.71
C TRP A 79 -10.85 -2.46 -12.20
N LEU A 80 -9.85 -2.68 -11.33
CA LEU A 80 -8.63 -3.38 -11.70
C LEU A 80 -8.87 -4.85 -12.06
N LYS A 81 -9.81 -5.53 -11.39
CA LYS A 81 -10.25 -6.90 -11.74
C LYS A 81 -10.74 -7.02 -13.18
N LYS A 82 -11.28 -5.94 -13.75
CA LYS A 82 -11.72 -5.91 -15.16
C LYS A 82 -10.57 -5.68 -16.15
N GLN A 83 -9.46 -5.10 -15.68
CA GLN A 83 -8.27 -4.80 -16.50
C GLN A 83 -7.19 -5.89 -16.41
N ALA A 84 -7.11 -6.60 -15.30
CA ALA A 84 -6.15 -7.65 -15.04
C ALA A 84 -6.90 -8.93 -14.64
N PRO A 85 -6.98 -9.95 -15.53
CA PRO A 85 -7.82 -11.12 -15.31
C PRO A 85 -7.25 -12.11 -14.28
N GLY A 86 -6.00 -11.92 -13.86
CA GLY A 86 -5.33 -12.77 -12.87
C GLY A 86 -5.50 -12.26 -11.43
N ARG A 87 -4.50 -12.52 -10.61
CA ARG A 87 -4.52 -12.09 -9.20
C ARG A 87 -4.47 -10.57 -9.08
N VAL A 88 -5.33 -10.01 -8.25
CA VAL A 88 -5.34 -8.58 -7.92
C VAL A 88 -4.77 -8.38 -6.52
N PHE A 89 -3.82 -7.47 -6.43
CA PHE A 89 -3.20 -6.99 -5.21
C PHE A 89 -3.61 -5.54 -4.97
N VAL A 90 -3.58 -5.13 -3.71
CA VAL A 90 -3.95 -3.76 -3.35
C VAL A 90 -3.07 -3.26 -2.21
N GLY A 91 -2.89 -1.96 -2.15
CA GLY A 91 -2.10 -1.39 -1.07
C GLY A 91 -2.06 0.13 -1.11
N GLY A 92 -1.10 0.68 -0.40
CA GLY A 92 -0.92 2.10 -0.38
C GLY A 92 0.05 2.59 0.68
N HIS A 93 0.34 3.87 0.58
CA HIS A 93 1.21 4.57 1.52
C HIS A 93 0.40 5.11 2.71
N SER A 94 0.90 4.91 3.92
CA SER A 94 0.41 5.54 5.14
C SER A 94 -1.12 5.40 5.32
N TYR A 95 -1.85 6.50 5.31
CA TYR A 95 -3.31 6.53 5.44
C TYR A 95 -4.01 5.62 4.44
N GLY A 96 -3.59 5.63 3.17
CA GLY A 96 -4.15 4.76 2.14
C GLY A 96 -3.95 3.29 2.45
N GLY A 97 -2.76 2.89 2.90
CA GLY A 97 -2.48 1.53 3.36
C GLY A 97 -3.38 1.13 4.53
N ARG A 98 -3.58 2.04 5.51
CA ARG A 98 -4.48 1.78 6.63
C ARG A 98 -5.94 1.62 6.19
N GLN A 99 -6.46 2.45 5.28
CA GLN A 99 -7.84 2.27 4.78
C GLN A 99 -7.99 0.94 4.04
N THR A 100 -6.96 0.54 3.30
CA THR A 100 -6.92 -0.74 2.59
C THR A 100 -6.95 -1.91 3.57
N THR A 101 -6.12 -1.92 4.63
CA THR A 101 -6.15 -3.00 5.64
C THR A 101 -7.49 -3.08 6.38
N MET A 102 -8.11 -1.95 6.69
CA MET A 102 -9.45 -1.92 7.33
C MET A 102 -10.53 -2.52 6.43
N LEU A 103 -10.49 -2.26 5.13
CA LEU A 103 -11.40 -2.89 4.16
C LEU A 103 -11.16 -4.40 4.09
N LEU A 104 -9.89 -4.83 3.95
CA LEU A 104 -9.55 -6.24 3.75
C LEU A 104 -9.71 -7.07 5.04
N ALA A 105 -9.69 -6.46 6.22
CA ALA A 105 -10.03 -7.14 7.47
C ALA A 105 -11.50 -7.59 7.48
N SER A 106 -12.40 -6.83 6.87
CA SER A 106 -13.82 -7.19 6.76
C SER A 106 -14.16 -7.99 5.49
N ARG A 107 -13.31 -7.90 4.45
CA ARG A 107 -13.55 -8.49 3.12
C ARG A 107 -12.26 -9.06 2.51
N PRO A 108 -11.71 -10.13 3.10
CA PRO A 108 -10.41 -10.69 2.68
C PRO A 108 -10.39 -11.25 1.25
N GLU A 109 -11.55 -11.62 0.71
CA GLU A 109 -11.72 -12.16 -0.64
C GLU A 109 -11.48 -11.13 -1.77
N LEU A 110 -11.38 -9.87 -1.43
CA LEU A 110 -11.25 -8.80 -2.44
C LEU A 110 -9.91 -8.81 -3.16
N ALA A 111 -8.82 -9.23 -2.49
CA ALA A 111 -7.48 -9.21 -3.08
C ALA A 111 -6.65 -10.41 -2.63
N ALA A 112 -5.69 -10.79 -3.48
CA ALA A 112 -4.77 -11.91 -3.23
C ALA A 112 -3.64 -11.55 -2.24
N GLY A 113 -3.38 -10.26 -2.00
CA GLY A 113 -2.35 -9.80 -1.09
C GLY A 113 -2.28 -8.27 -0.99
N LEU A 114 -1.54 -7.82 0.02
CA LEU A 114 -1.40 -6.41 0.38
C LEU A 114 0.05 -5.94 0.25
N LEU A 115 0.25 -4.74 -0.30
CA LEU A 115 1.50 -3.98 -0.25
C LEU A 115 1.31 -2.72 0.59
N LEU A 116 1.93 -2.67 1.76
CA LEU A 116 1.71 -1.62 2.74
C LEU A 116 3.00 -0.83 2.96
N LEU A 117 2.99 0.41 2.53
CA LEU A 117 4.14 1.31 2.54
C LEU A 117 4.01 2.28 3.72
N SER A 118 4.96 2.25 4.65
CA SER A 118 4.95 3.08 5.88
C SER A 118 3.61 3.06 6.60
N TYR A 119 3.19 1.88 7.04
CA TYR A 119 1.94 1.78 7.80
C TYR A 119 1.98 2.69 9.04
N PRO A 120 1.00 3.60 9.24
CA PRO A 120 1.03 4.57 10.33
C PRO A 120 0.50 3.92 11.61
N LEU A 121 1.35 3.17 12.33
CA LEU A 121 0.97 2.35 13.47
C LEU A 121 0.30 3.18 14.58
N HIS A 122 0.80 4.39 14.81
CA HIS A 122 0.23 5.37 15.74
C HIS A 122 0.52 6.80 15.24
N PRO A 123 -0.12 7.85 15.77
CA PRO A 123 0.32 9.22 15.53
C PRO A 123 1.74 9.45 16.09
N PRO A 124 2.56 10.30 15.48
CA PRO A 124 3.87 10.61 16.03
C PRO A 124 3.81 11.04 17.50
N LYS A 125 4.70 10.49 18.32
CA LYS A 125 4.75 10.75 19.79
C LYS A 125 3.50 10.31 20.57
N ARG A 126 2.67 9.45 20.00
CA ARG A 126 1.43 8.92 20.63
C ARG A 126 1.39 7.41 20.48
N SER A 127 2.42 6.71 20.95
CA SER A 127 2.56 5.25 20.86
C SER A 127 1.47 4.48 21.64
N ASP A 128 0.76 5.16 22.55
CA ASP A 128 -0.43 4.68 23.24
C ASP A 128 -1.66 4.54 22.32
N GLN A 129 -1.67 5.20 21.14
CA GLN A 129 -2.81 5.24 20.22
C GLN A 129 -2.62 4.32 19.01
N LEU A 130 -2.48 3.04 19.27
CA LEU A 130 -2.30 2.04 18.21
C LEU A 130 -3.49 1.95 17.24
N ARG A 131 -3.19 1.82 15.98
CA ARG A 131 -4.15 1.70 14.87
C ARG A 131 -4.23 0.26 14.36
N THR A 132 -4.29 -0.69 15.29
CA THR A 132 -4.19 -2.13 15.03
C THR A 132 -5.45 -2.93 15.40
N ALA A 133 -6.52 -2.27 15.83
CA ALA A 133 -7.74 -2.95 16.31
C ALA A 133 -8.33 -3.97 15.32
N HIS A 134 -8.11 -3.77 14.00
CA HIS A 134 -8.57 -4.69 12.94
C HIS A 134 -7.53 -5.74 12.52
N PHE A 135 -6.31 -5.72 13.06
CA PHE A 135 -5.25 -6.67 12.68
C PHE A 135 -5.61 -8.15 12.99
N PRO A 136 -6.27 -8.47 14.11
CA PRO A 136 -6.71 -9.85 14.37
C PRO A 136 -7.66 -10.42 13.31
N ASP A 137 -8.34 -9.55 12.54
CA ASP A 137 -9.27 -9.96 11.49
C ASP A 137 -8.64 -9.94 10.09
N LEU A 138 -7.40 -9.48 9.95
CA LEU A 138 -6.71 -9.36 8.66
C LEU A 138 -6.20 -10.73 8.19
N ARG A 139 -6.96 -11.37 7.31
CA ARG A 139 -6.69 -12.69 6.73
C ARG A 139 -5.93 -12.66 5.41
N THR A 140 -5.69 -11.49 4.86
CA THR A 140 -5.01 -11.32 3.58
C THR A 140 -3.49 -11.27 3.78
N PRO A 141 -2.69 -12.11 3.09
CA PRO A 141 -1.24 -12.07 3.15
C PRO A 141 -0.70 -10.67 2.83
N SER A 142 0.32 -10.22 3.55
CA SER A 142 0.74 -8.81 3.49
C SER A 142 2.25 -8.65 3.48
N LEU A 143 2.75 -7.74 2.63
CA LEU A 143 4.10 -7.22 2.66
C LEU A 143 4.06 -5.79 3.22
N PHE A 144 4.71 -5.58 4.35
CA PHE A 144 4.91 -4.27 4.95
C PHE A 144 6.31 -3.78 4.61
N VAL A 145 6.41 -2.58 4.07
CA VAL A 145 7.68 -1.87 3.81
C VAL A 145 7.75 -0.68 4.75
N HIS A 146 8.75 -0.64 5.61
CA HIS A 146 8.81 0.35 6.69
C HIS A 146 10.22 0.92 6.88
N GLY A 147 10.29 2.25 7.06
CA GLY A 147 11.55 2.94 7.29
C GLY A 147 12.03 2.81 8.74
N THR A 148 13.32 2.55 8.96
CA THR A 148 13.86 2.38 10.32
C THR A 148 13.84 3.66 11.14
N ARG A 149 13.59 4.83 10.53
CA ARG A 149 13.43 6.15 11.18
C ARG A 149 12.02 6.72 11.05
N ASP A 150 11.03 5.85 10.80
CA ASP A 150 9.64 6.30 10.69
C ASP A 150 9.07 6.66 12.07
N GLY A 151 8.62 7.90 12.23
CA GLY A 151 8.03 8.40 13.49
C GLY A 151 6.62 7.91 13.78
N PHE A 152 5.99 7.16 12.86
CA PHE A 152 4.65 6.56 13.04
C PHE A 152 4.68 5.12 13.53
N GLY A 153 5.86 4.61 13.87
CA GLY A 153 6.09 3.30 14.46
C GLY A 153 7.56 2.88 14.33
N THR A 154 8.14 2.44 15.42
CA THR A 154 9.49 1.85 15.43
C THR A 154 9.44 0.42 14.84
N MET A 155 10.59 -0.10 14.47
CA MET A 155 10.70 -1.48 13.98
C MET A 155 10.25 -2.51 15.01
N GLU A 156 10.50 -2.25 16.29
CA GLU A 156 10.05 -3.13 17.38
C GLU A 156 8.54 -3.11 17.53
N GLU A 157 7.93 -1.92 17.54
CA GLU A 157 6.48 -1.76 17.58
C GLU A 157 5.81 -2.40 16.37
N MET A 158 6.39 -2.23 15.18
CA MET A 158 5.89 -2.91 13.96
C MET A 158 5.91 -4.43 14.12
N ARG A 159 7.02 -5.04 14.56
CA ARG A 159 7.07 -6.50 14.76
C ARG A 159 6.02 -6.99 15.75
N LYS A 160 5.85 -6.29 16.88
CA LYS A 160 4.80 -6.62 17.87
C LYS A 160 3.39 -6.52 17.27
N ALA A 161 3.14 -5.46 16.51
CA ALA A 161 1.84 -5.25 15.87
C ALA A 161 1.54 -6.32 14.80
N LEU A 162 2.52 -6.67 13.96
CA LEU A 162 2.35 -7.68 12.91
C LEU A 162 2.08 -9.08 13.47
N ALA A 163 2.55 -9.39 14.68
CA ALA A 163 2.24 -10.64 15.36
C ALA A 163 0.74 -10.81 15.70
N LEU A 164 -0.06 -9.72 15.63
CA LEU A 164 -1.51 -9.78 15.81
C LEU A 164 -2.24 -10.26 14.54
N ILE A 165 -1.56 -10.24 13.38
CA ILE A 165 -2.16 -10.60 12.08
C ILE A 165 -2.06 -12.12 11.89
N PRO A 166 -3.18 -12.85 11.75
CA PRO A 166 -3.15 -14.29 11.57
C PRO A 166 -2.69 -14.75 10.19
N ALA A 167 -2.75 -13.87 9.19
CA ALA A 167 -2.24 -14.14 7.84
C ALA A 167 -0.71 -14.06 7.79
N GLN A 168 -0.10 -14.67 6.78
CA GLN A 168 1.33 -14.52 6.50
C GLN A 168 1.69 -13.05 6.27
N THR A 169 2.56 -12.50 7.12
CA THR A 169 3.10 -11.14 7.01
C THR A 169 4.61 -11.17 6.85
N GLU A 170 5.13 -10.25 6.06
CA GLU A 170 6.56 -9.97 5.95
C GLU A 170 6.83 -8.49 6.18
N LEU A 171 7.99 -8.17 6.78
CA LEU A 171 8.42 -6.84 7.08
C LEU A 171 9.75 -6.53 6.39
N CYS A 172 9.68 -5.79 5.28
CA CYS A 172 10.82 -5.26 4.57
C CYS A 172 11.27 -3.95 5.22
N MET A 173 12.46 -3.93 5.80
CA MET A 173 13.04 -2.75 6.43
C MET A 173 13.79 -1.90 5.41
N VAL A 174 13.56 -0.58 5.42
CA VAL A 174 14.32 0.38 4.64
C VAL A 174 15.22 1.19 5.56
N GLU A 175 16.50 0.83 5.56
CA GLU A 175 17.49 1.41 6.48
C GLU A 175 17.66 2.92 6.26
N GLY A 176 17.61 3.67 7.36
CA GLY A 176 17.75 5.13 7.38
C GLY A 176 16.58 5.92 6.79
N ALA A 177 15.56 5.26 6.23
CA ALA A 177 14.39 5.92 5.68
C ALA A 177 13.39 6.34 6.77
N GLY A 178 12.76 7.50 6.58
CA GLY A 178 11.61 7.96 7.34
C GLY A 178 10.28 7.54 6.71
N HIS A 179 9.22 8.25 7.05
CA HIS A 179 7.85 7.94 6.62
C HIS A 179 7.64 7.94 5.10
N GLU A 180 8.34 8.80 4.38
CA GLU A 180 8.20 8.90 2.91
C GLU A 180 8.88 7.75 2.16
N LEU A 181 9.72 6.94 2.80
CA LEU A 181 10.53 5.84 2.26
C LEU A 181 11.52 6.29 1.17
N LEU A 182 11.00 6.93 0.11
CA LEU A 182 11.79 7.34 -1.05
C LEU A 182 12.58 8.61 -0.76
N SER A 183 13.83 8.62 -1.18
CA SER A 183 14.74 9.76 -1.07
C SER A 183 15.68 9.78 -2.28
N ARG A 184 16.42 10.88 -2.49
CA ARG A 184 17.43 10.96 -3.55
C ARG A 184 18.51 9.87 -3.43
N LYS A 185 18.74 9.33 -2.23
CA LYS A 185 19.79 8.33 -1.98
C LYS A 185 19.37 6.92 -2.43
N ASN A 186 18.08 6.60 -2.37
CA ASN A 186 17.57 5.25 -2.61
C ASN A 186 16.57 5.16 -3.76
N GLN A 187 16.28 6.26 -4.46
CA GLN A 187 15.23 6.32 -5.49
C GLN A 187 15.44 5.35 -6.67
N ASN A 188 16.69 4.95 -6.93
CA ASN A 188 17.01 4.05 -8.03
C ASN A 188 16.95 2.57 -7.63
N GLU A 189 17.14 2.27 -6.34
CA GLU A 189 17.26 0.89 -5.84
C GLU A 189 15.99 0.43 -5.09
N LEU A 190 15.39 1.32 -4.31
CA LEU A 190 14.27 0.96 -3.46
C LEU A 190 13.05 0.42 -4.23
N PRO A 191 12.61 1.01 -5.35
CA PRO A 191 11.47 0.49 -6.10
C PRO A 191 11.71 -0.93 -6.60
N GLN A 192 12.88 -1.21 -7.18
CA GLN A 192 13.27 -2.53 -7.64
C GLN A 192 13.28 -3.55 -6.50
N ARG A 193 13.92 -3.22 -5.37
CA ARG A 193 13.93 -4.08 -4.19
C ARG A 193 12.53 -4.41 -3.69
N ILE A 194 11.62 -3.43 -3.65
CA ILE A 194 10.22 -3.67 -3.23
C ILE A 194 9.52 -4.64 -4.20
N VAL A 195 9.75 -4.51 -5.49
CA VAL A 195 9.21 -5.42 -6.51
C VAL A 195 9.75 -6.84 -6.32
N GLU A 196 11.03 -7.00 -6.07
CA GLU A 196 11.69 -8.30 -5.82
C GLU A 196 11.10 -8.99 -4.57
N GLU A 197 11.01 -8.28 -3.45
CA GLU A 197 10.41 -8.78 -2.20
C GLU A 197 8.93 -9.16 -2.40
N PHE A 198 8.19 -8.32 -3.13
CA PHE A 198 6.79 -8.59 -3.46
C PHE A 198 6.65 -9.84 -4.34
N ALA A 199 7.48 -9.97 -5.36
CA ALA A 199 7.46 -11.11 -6.28
C ALA A 199 7.79 -12.41 -5.55
N ALA A 200 8.79 -12.40 -4.68
CA ALA A 200 9.17 -13.53 -3.85
C ALA A 200 8.02 -13.95 -2.93
N LYS A 201 7.45 -12.99 -2.18
CA LYS A 201 6.37 -13.26 -1.23
C LYS A 201 5.12 -13.82 -1.88
N PHE A 202 4.69 -13.26 -2.98
CA PHE A 202 3.42 -13.62 -3.61
C PHE A 202 3.57 -14.59 -4.78
N SER A 203 4.78 -15.08 -5.06
CA SER A 203 5.07 -15.94 -6.21
C SER A 203 4.47 -15.35 -7.50
N VAL A 204 4.77 -14.07 -7.73
CA VAL A 204 4.44 -13.38 -8.98
C VAL A 204 5.65 -13.48 -9.88
N THR A 205 5.48 -14.07 -11.07
CA THR A 205 6.55 -14.12 -12.05
C THR A 205 6.83 -12.70 -12.55
N THR A 206 7.99 -12.18 -12.21
CA THR A 206 8.55 -10.94 -12.78
C THR A 206 9.42 -11.32 -13.97
N ARG A 207 9.33 -10.59 -15.04
CA ARG A 207 10.09 -10.83 -16.28
C ARG A 207 11.10 -9.73 -16.53
#